data_61c97638c4304a3beda634fbb0b5d733
#
_entry.id   61c97638c4304a3beda634fbb0b5d733
#
_cell.length_a   1.000
_cell.length_b   1.000
_cell.length_c   1.000
_cell.angle_alpha   90.00
_cell.angle_beta   90.00
_cell.angle_gamma   90.00
#
_symmetry.space_group_name_H-M   'P 1'
#
loop_
_entity.id
_entity.type
_entity.pdbx_description
1 polymer ?
#
loop_
_entity_poly.entity_id
_entity_poly.type
_entity_poly.pdbx_seq_one_letter_code
_entity_poly.pdbx_strand_id
1 'polypeptide(L)'
;GVSFEQRCHITSADRLIIGKNTIALFDVMITNIDHEYEDLSIPVRKQPLIIKKTQIGENCFIGSGAKIQAGTILGRHCVVGTNAVVRGNFPDYSVIVGVPAKIVKRYDEVSRKWKKTNSKGEFLDEI
;
A
#
# COMPACT_ATOMS: atom_id res chain seq x y z
N GLY A 1 11.14 -12.74 -8.55
CA GLY A 1 10.86 -11.50 -9.22
C GLY A 1 9.53 -10.89 -8.85
N VAL A 2 9.34 -9.67 -9.29
CA VAL A 2 8.08 -8.95 -9.12
C VAL A 2 7.19 -9.25 -10.32
N SER A 3 5.89 -9.48 -10.09
CA SER A 3 4.93 -9.75 -11.16
C SER A 3 3.81 -8.73 -11.14
N PHE A 4 3.42 -8.29 -12.33
CA PHE A 4 2.26 -7.42 -12.52
C PHE A 4 1.32 -8.07 -13.53
N GLU A 5 0.05 -8.21 -13.16
CA GLU A 5 -0.97 -8.62 -14.09
C GLU A 5 -1.41 -7.46 -15.00
N GLN A 6 -2.38 -7.70 -15.86
CA GLN A 6 -2.79 -6.73 -16.87
C GLN A 6 -3.33 -5.43 -16.29
N ARG A 7 -3.12 -4.36 -17.04
CA ARG A 7 -3.62 -3.01 -16.76
C ARG A 7 -3.14 -2.41 -15.44
N CYS A 8 -1.94 -2.79 -14.99
CA CYS A 8 -1.32 -2.12 -13.87
C CYS A 8 -0.70 -0.80 -14.31
N HIS A 9 -0.86 0.22 -13.47
CA HIS A 9 -0.26 1.54 -13.67
C HIS A 9 0.74 1.82 -12.57
N ILE A 10 2.00 1.98 -12.96
CA ILE A 10 3.07 2.30 -12.02
C ILE A 10 3.70 3.60 -12.48
N THR A 11 3.55 4.63 -11.67
CA THR A 11 4.10 5.95 -11.95
C THR A 11 5.12 6.29 -10.87
N SER A 12 6.32 6.61 -11.29
CA SER A 12 7.42 6.86 -10.36
C SER A 12 8.25 8.04 -10.83
N ALA A 13 8.56 8.92 -9.87
CA ALA A 13 9.61 9.91 -10.00
C ALA A 13 10.69 9.54 -8.99
N ASP A 14 11.95 9.74 -9.38
CA ASP A 14 13.12 9.38 -8.58
C ASP A 14 13.16 7.87 -8.32
N ARG A 15 12.73 7.41 -7.15
CA ARG A 15 12.91 6.02 -6.76
C ARG A 15 11.66 5.42 -6.13
N LEU A 16 11.21 4.29 -6.68
CA LEU A 16 10.15 3.45 -6.12
C LEU A 16 10.72 2.06 -5.90
N ILE A 17 10.54 1.50 -4.71
CA ILE A 17 11.07 0.17 -4.37
C ILE A 17 9.91 -0.80 -4.22
N ILE A 18 9.98 -1.91 -4.94
CA ILE A 18 9.06 -3.03 -4.82
C ILE A 18 9.87 -4.28 -4.56
N GLY A 19 9.66 -4.92 -3.41
CA GLY A 19 10.42 -6.07 -2.98
C GLY A 19 10.17 -7.32 -3.83
N LYS A 20 11.13 -8.23 -3.80
CA LYS A 20 11.06 -9.48 -4.57
C LYS A 20 9.83 -10.31 -4.22
N ASN A 21 9.39 -11.11 -5.17
CA ASN A 21 8.24 -12.02 -5.05
C ASN A 21 6.91 -11.33 -4.75
N THR A 22 6.83 -10.01 -4.91
CA THR A 22 5.58 -9.28 -4.81
C THR A 22 4.79 -9.44 -6.09
N ILE A 23 3.48 -9.65 -5.97
CA ILE A 23 2.57 -9.73 -7.11
C ILE A 23 1.48 -8.67 -6.97
N ALA A 24 1.26 -7.93 -8.05
CA ALA A 24 0.13 -7.03 -8.19
C ALA A 24 -0.84 -7.61 -9.21
N LEU A 25 -2.09 -7.79 -8.81
CA LEU A 25 -3.12 -8.33 -9.70
C LEU A 25 -3.61 -7.27 -10.69
N PHE A 26 -4.76 -7.49 -11.32
CA PHE A 26 -5.25 -6.64 -12.41
C PHE A 26 -5.59 -5.23 -11.94
N ASP A 27 -5.30 -4.23 -12.77
CA ASP A 27 -5.72 -2.83 -12.54
C ASP A 27 -5.15 -2.19 -11.27
N VAL A 28 -4.03 -2.67 -10.77
CA VAL A 28 -3.36 -2.06 -9.60
C VAL A 28 -2.67 -0.77 -10.01
N MET A 29 -2.79 0.27 -9.19
CA MET A 29 -2.03 1.51 -9.35
C MET A 29 -1.05 1.67 -8.19
N ILE A 30 0.19 2.01 -8.51
CA ILE A 30 1.23 2.31 -7.52
C ILE A 30 1.92 3.60 -7.95
N THR A 31 2.03 4.55 -7.04
CA THR A 31 2.73 5.81 -7.31
C THR A 31 3.46 6.32 -6.08
N ASN A 32 4.56 7.06 -6.31
CA ASN A 32 5.24 7.83 -5.26
C ASN A 32 5.02 9.33 -5.44
N ILE A 33 4.09 9.73 -6.33
CA ILE A 33 3.87 11.11 -6.69
C ILE A 33 2.51 11.57 -6.19
N ASP A 34 2.53 12.64 -5.39
CA ASP A 34 1.36 13.47 -5.09
C ASP A 34 1.49 14.79 -5.84
N HIS A 35 0.47 15.61 -5.78
CA HIS A 35 0.42 16.90 -6.43
C HIS A 35 -0.02 17.97 -5.45
N GLU A 36 0.68 19.11 -5.46
CA GLU A 36 0.18 20.27 -4.74
C GLU A 36 -1.08 20.84 -5.42
N TYR A 37 -2.00 21.34 -4.62
CA TYR A 37 -3.27 21.84 -5.13
C TYR A 37 -3.81 23.03 -4.34
N GLU A 38 -3.14 23.41 -3.25
CA GLU A 38 -3.72 24.37 -2.28
C GLU A 38 -3.62 25.83 -2.72
N ASP A 39 -2.77 26.15 -3.68
CA ASP A 39 -2.66 27.51 -4.20
C ASP A 39 -3.81 27.76 -5.18
N LEU A 40 -4.77 28.56 -4.73
CA LEU A 40 -5.97 28.87 -5.51
C LEU A 40 -5.71 29.83 -6.67
N SER A 41 -4.53 30.45 -6.73
CA SER A 41 -4.20 31.44 -7.78
C SER A 41 -3.71 30.81 -9.08
N ILE A 42 -3.35 29.52 -9.06
CA ILE A 42 -2.85 28.82 -10.24
C ILE A 42 -3.55 27.47 -10.43
N PRO A 43 -3.71 27.00 -11.68
CA PRO A 43 -4.31 25.68 -11.92
C PRO A 43 -3.52 24.58 -11.22
N VAL A 44 -4.23 23.58 -10.70
CA VAL A 44 -3.60 22.45 -10.00
C VAL A 44 -2.52 21.79 -10.86
N ARG A 45 -2.80 21.58 -12.15
CA ARG A 45 -1.83 20.94 -13.07
C ARG A 45 -0.50 21.68 -13.21
N LYS A 46 -0.45 22.96 -12.83
CA LYS A 46 0.76 23.80 -12.88
C LYS A 46 1.47 23.90 -11.54
N GLN A 47 0.88 23.35 -10.49
CA GLN A 47 1.50 23.34 -9.17
C GLN A 47 2.53 22.20 -9.09
N PRO A 48 3.50 22.30 -8.16
CA PRO A 48 4.57 21.30 -8.07
C PRO A 48 4.08 19.89 -7.78
N LEU A 49 4.82 18.91 -8.27
CA LEU A 49 4.69 17.52 -7.83
C LEU A 49 5.37 17.35 -6.49
N ILE A 50 4.82 16.48 -5.64
CA ILE A 50 5.40 16.09 -4.36
C ILE A 50 5.80 14.62 -4.47
N ILE A 51 7.10 14.35 -4.34
CA ILE A 51 7.61 12.97 -4.35
C ILE A 51 7.71 12.50 -2.90
N LYS A 52 7.04 11.40 -2.58
CA LYS A 52 7.06 10.81 -1.23
C LYS A 52 7.68 9.43 -1.29
N LYS A 53 8.55 9.14 -0.32
CA LYS A 53 9.13 7.81 -0.20
C LYS A 53 8.01 6.78 -0.13
N THR A 54 8.00 5.84 -1.09
CA THR A 54 7.01 4.78 -1.20
C THR A 54 7.75 3.48 -1.40
N GLN A 55 7.41 2.48 -0.61
CA GLN A 55 8.12 1.21 -0.63
C GLN A 55 7.17 0.07 -0.34
N ILE A 56 7.25 -0.96 -1.16
CA ILE A 56 6.51 -2.21 -0.97
C ILE A 56 7.54 -3.27 -0.63
N GLY A 57 7.32 -3.97 0.48
CA GLY A 57 8.22 -5.00 0.95
C GLY A 57 8.19 -6.26 0.09
N GLU A 58 8.95 -7.26 0.51
CA GLU A 58 9.01 -8.56 -0.16
C GLU A 58 7.73 -9.37 0.06
N ASN A 59 7.42 -10.24 -0.87
CA ASN A 59 6.34 -11.24 -0.74
C ASN A 59 4.96 -10.62 -0.51
N CYS A 60 4.71 -9.41 -1.00
CA CYS A 60 3.40 -8.80 -0.88
C CYS A 60 2.44 -9.29 -1.95
N PHE A 61 1.17 -9.35 -1.60
CA PHE A 61 0.09 -9.69 -2.52
C PHE A 61 -0.86 -8.50 -2.60
N ILE A 62 -0.97 -7.89 -3.78
CA ILE A 62 -1.77 -6.70 -3.98
C ILE A 62 -2.97 -7.04 -4.83
N GLY A 63 -4.15 -7.01 -4.22
CA GLY A 63 -5.41 -7.40 -4.85
C GLY A 63 -5.81 -6.49 -6.01
N SER A 64 -6.62 -7.03 -6.91
CA SER A 64 -7.06 -6.32 -8.12
C SER A 64 -7.71 -4.99 -7.80
N GLY A 65 -7.36 -3.99 -8.58
CA GLY A 65 -7.93 -2.64 -8.44
C GLY A 65 -7.43 -1.83 -7.26
N ALA A 66 -6.52 -2.37 -6.44
CA ALA A 66 -5.97 -1.61 -5.31
C ALA A 66 -5.17 -0.40 -5.80
N LYS A 67 -5.23 0.68 -5.04
CA LYS A 67 -4.52 1.93 -5.30
C LYS A 67 -3.52 2.17 -4.17
N ILE A 68 -2.24 2.05 -4.47
CA ILE A 68 -1.16 2.31 -3.52
C ILE A 68 -0.67 3.72 -3.76
N GLN A 69 -1.01 4.61 -2.83
CA GLN A 69 -0.76 6.03 -2.95
C GLN A 69 0.62 6.43 -2.44
N ALA A 70 1.07 7.61 -2.85
CA ALA A 70 2.36 8.16 -2.46
C ALA A 70 2.53 8.23 -0.94
N GLY A 71 3.71 7.85 -0.46
CA GLY A 71 4.02 7.81 0.97
C GLY A 71 3.69 6.48 1.65
N THR A 72 3.16 5.51 0.92
CA THR A 72 2.85 4.20 1.49
C THR A 72 4.11 3.38 1.71
N ILE A 73 4.24 2.82 2.90
CA ILE A 73 5.29 1.85 3.24
C ILE A 73 4.61 0.56 3.68
N LEU A 74 4.75 -0.48 2.88
CA LEU A 74 4.29 -1.81 3.23
C LEU A 74 5.47 -2.64 3.69
N GLY A 75 5.35 -3.26 4.85
CA GLY A 75 6.28 -4.28 5.31
C GLY A 75 6.20 -5.53 4.43
N ARG A 76 6.99 -6.54 4.77
CA ARG A 76 6.98 -7.78 4.00
C ARG A 76 5.71 -8.58 4.24
N HIS A 77 5.36 -9.39 3.25
CA HIS A 77 4.23 -10.31 3.29
C HIS A 77 2.92 -9.65 3.69
N CYS A 78 2.71 -8.42 3.23
CA CYS A 78 1.43 -7.74 3.38
C CYS A 78 0.46 -8.21 2.30
N VAL A 79 -0.81 -8.29 2.65
CA VAL A 79 -1.89 -8.64 1.74
C VAL A 79 -2.83 -7.45 1.66
N VAL A 80 -2.95 -6.89 0.47
CA VAL A 80 -3.84 -5.76 0.20
C VAL A 80 -5.09 -6.28 -0.50
N GLY A 81 -6.24 -5.96 0.05
CA GLY A 81 -7.53 -6.41 -0.49
C GLY A 81 -7.90 -5.73 -1.81
N THR A 82 -8.80 -6.38 -2.54
CA THR A 82 -9.33 -5.87 -3.81
C THR A 82 -9.93 -4.49 -3.63
N ASN A 83 -9.59 -3.58 -4.54
CA ASN A 83 -10.08 -2.19 -4.57
C ASN A 83 -9.75 -1.35 -3.32
N ALA A 84 -8.83 -1.78 -2.49
CA ALA A 84 -8.37 -0.98 -1.36
C ALA A 84 -7.67 0.29 -1.82
N VAL A 85 -7.83 1.37 -1.08
CA VAL A 85 -7.09 2.62 -1.29
C VAL A 85 -6.15 2.82 -0.11
N VAL A 86 -4.86 2.65 -0.37
CA VAL A 86 -3.84 2.45 0.66
C VAL A 86 -2.91 3.66 0.75
N ARG A 87 -2.77 4.20 1.95
CA ARG A 87 -1.79 5.23 2.28
C ARG A 87 -1.37 5.09 3.73
N GLY A 88 -0.08 5.20 3.98
CA GLY A 88 0.49 5.17 5.33
C GLY A 88 1.49 4.05 5.53
N ASN A 89 1.86 3.82 6.77
CA ASN A 89 2.84 2.81 7.15
C ASN A 89 2.14 1.56 7.71
N PHE A 90 2.49 0.42 7.16
CA PHE A 90 1.89 -0.86 7.55
C PHE A 90 3.00 -1.85 7.89
N PRO A 91 2.96 -2.42 9.11
CA PRO A 91 4.00 -3.36 9.54
C PRO A 91 3.93 -4.69 8.77
N ASP A 92 4.98 -5.49 8.94
CA ASP A 92 5.05 -6.82 8.33
C ASP A 92 3.80 -7.64 8.62
N TYR A 93 3.41 -8.46 7.66
CA TYR A 93 2.31 -9.42 7.78
C TYR A 93 0.94 -8.79 7.98
N SER A 94 0.72 -7.57 7.51
CA SER A 94 -0.59 -6.92 7.62
C SER A 94 -1.52 -7.34 6.50
N VAL A 95 -2.77 -7.61 6.86
CA VAL A 95 -3.88 -7.70 5.91
C VAL A 95 -4.62 -6.37 5.95
N ILE A 96 -4.68 -5.71 4.81
CA ILE A 96 -5.08 -4.31 4.68
C ILE A 96 -6.23 -4.22 3.70
N VAL A 97 -7.38 -3.71 4.13
CA VAL A 97 -8.59 -3.68 3.29
C VAL A 97 -9.34 -2.36 3.45
N GLY A 98 -10.10 -2.00 2.43
CA GLY A 98 -11.09 -0.92 2.50
C GLY A 98 -10.65 0.41 1.88
N VAL A 99 -11.51 1.41 2.00
CA VAL A 99 -11.34 2.77 1.49
C VAL A 99 -11.83 3.74 2.56
N PRO A 100 -10.94 4.44 3.26
CA PRO A 100 -9.49 4.28 3.30
C PRO A 100 -9.11 2.92 3.91
N ALA A 101 -8.02 2.36 3.44
CA ALA A 101 -7.63 1.01 3.85
C ALA A 101 -7.12 0.99 5.29
N LYS A 102 -7.49 -0.06 6.01
CA LYS A 102 -7.12 -0.29 7.41
C LYS A 102 -6.60 -1.69 7.58
N ILE A 103 -5.73 -1.89 8.56
CA ILE A 103 -5.30 -3.22 8.98
C ILE A 103 -6.46 -3.90 9.69
N VAL A 104 -6.74 -5.14 9.32
CA VAL A 104 -7.79 -5.93 9.96
C VAL A 104 -7.26 -7.21 10.60
N LYS A 105 -6.05 -7.61 10.22
CA LYS A 105 -5.48 -8.88 10.61
C LYS A 105 -3.96 -8.85 10.43
N ARG A 106 -3.23 -9.56 11.26
CA ARG A 106 -1.79 -9.75 11.12
C ARG A 106 -1.37 -11.14 11.58
N TYR A 107 -0.23 -11.60 11.05
CA TYR A 107 0.40 -12.79 11.56
C TYR A 107 1.13 -12.49 12.88
N ASP A 108 0.82 -13.26 13.90
CA ASP A 108 1.52 -13.19 15.20
C ASP A 108 2.63 -14.22 15.22
N GLU A 109 3.87 -13.76 15.23
CA GLU A 109 5.04 -14.64 15.20
C GLU A 109 5.20 -15.45 16.48
N VAL A 110 4.67 -14.97 17.61
CA VAL A 110 4.74 -15.68 18.89
C VAL A 110 3.82 -16.90 18.91
N SER A 111 2.54 -16.69 18.59
CA SER A 111 1.56 -17.80 18.55
C SER A 111 1.56 -18.56 17.24
N ARG A 112 2.23 -18.02 16.19
CA ARG A 112 2.26 -18.57 14.83
C ARG A 112 0.88 -18.69 14.20
N LYS A 113 0.03 -17.71 14.45
CA LYS A 113 -1.34 -17.65 13.93
C LYS A 113 -1.65 -16.26 13.38
N TRP A 114 -2.51 -16.22 12.37
CA TRP A 114 -3.12 -14.99 11.92
C TRP A 114 -4.22 -14.60 12.91
N LYS A 115 -4.14 -13.37 13.40
CA LYS A 115 -5.05 -12.85 14.41
C LYS A 115 -5.65 -11.51 14.01
N LYS A 116 -6.87 -11.26 14.42
CA LYS A 116 -7.54 -9.98 14.22
C LYS A 116 -6.81 -8.87 14.95
N THR A 117 -6.81 -7.69 14.35
CA THR A 117 -6.20 -6.50 14.92
C THR A 117 -7.18 -5.32 14.88
N ASN A 118 -6.81 -4.24 15.58
CA ASN A 118 -7.40 -2.94 15.32
C ASN A 118 -6.76 -2.30 14.08
N SER A 119 -7.18 -1.08 13.74
CA SER A 119 -6.69 -0.38 12.54
C SER A 119 -5.22 0.00 12.58
N LYS A 120 -4.62 -0.03 13.76
CA LYS A 120 -3.18 0.24 13.96
C LYS A 120 -2.32 -1.02 13.86
N GLY A 121 -2.95 -2.18 13.72
CA GLY A 121 -2.23 -3.45 13.66
C GLY A 121 -1.94 -4.05 15.03
N GLU A 122 -2.55 -3.54 16.09
CA GLU A 122 -2.43 -4.10 17.42
C GLU A 122 -3.40 -5.27 17.56
N PHE A 123 -2.91 -6.39 18.09
CA PHE A 123 -3.74 -7.59 18.25
C PHE A 123 -4.87 -7.33 19.26
N LEU A 124 -6.07 -7.80 18.91
CA LEU A 124 -7.20 -7.74 19.81
C LEU A 124 -7.07 -8.84 20.88
N ASP A 125 -7.47 -8.50 22.11
CA ASP A 125 -7.50 -9.48 23.18
C ASP A 125 -8.56 -10.55 22.88
N GLU A 126 -8.17 -11.80 22.99
CA GLU A 126 -9.11 -12.91 22.92
C GLU A 126 -9.73 -13.13 24.30
N ILE A 127 -11.04 -13.10 24.34
CA ILE A 127 -11.80 -13.37 25.57
C ILE A 127 -12.27 -14.82 25.55
#